data_84f8d8311c02217bcc1db7c335b4d58c
#
_entry.id   84f8d8311c02217bcc1db7c335b4d58c
#
_cell.length_a   1.000
_cell.length_b   1.000
_cell.length_c   1.000
_cell.angle_alpha   90.00
_cell.angle_beta   90.00
_cell.angle_gamma   90.00
#
_symmetry.space_group_name_H-M   'P 1'
#
loop_
_entity.id
_entity.type
_entity.pdbx_description
1 polymer ?
#
loop_
_entity_poly.entity_id
_entity_poly.type
_entity_poly.pdbx_seq_one_letter_code
_entity_poly.pdbx_strand_id
1 'polypeptide(L)'
;PFDPQGLVTVWQSGLFLVMNAIVIWFSISATVGNTPATRLTRYLAEIFYLRLLWGQGLMLFVLIVAIPFYVMVMTSIKNQQSLLLNPLDFSIDPTVGADVLFRSYIELFTEYDFLTLLVNSAVVSVVTVLITLLFSIPGAYAVAKLRFPGRQWLSGSVLLIYLIPAIILVIPLYAVFSQLGLRNSLLGLCIVYPATTIPVALYMLRGYFAGLPSELDDAGLMDGLTRLQIITRIAM
;
A
#
# COMPACT_ATOMS: atom_id res chain seq x y z
N PRO A 1 -23.20 37.57 -12.72
CA PRO A 1 -22.90 36.77 -11.58
C PRO A 1 -22.22 35.50 -12.06
N PHE A 2 -20.98 35.35 -11.65
CA PHE A 2 -20.15 34.19 -11.98
C PHE A 2 -20.69 33.02 -11.13
N ASP A 3 -21.18 31.96 -11.76
CA ASP A 3 -21.63 30.77 -11.07
C ASP A 3 -20.46 29.79 -10.99
N PRO A 4 -19.76 29.74 -9.86
CA PRO A 4 -18.62 28.80 -9.68
C PRO A 4 -19.05 27.34 -9.69
N GLN A 5 -20.32 27.05 -9.37
CA GLN A 5 -20.82 25.66 -9.40
C GLN A 5 -21.01 25.17 -10.86
N GLY A 6 -21.38 26.05 -11.77
CA GLY A 6 -21.47 25.73 -13.20
C GLY A 6 -20.11 25.34 -13.81
N LEU A 7 -19.01 25.99 -13.39
CA LEU A 7 -17.67 25.66 -13.87
C LEU A 7 -17.20 24.31 -13.35
N VAL A 8 -17.44 23.99 -12.09
CA VAL A 8 -17.05 22.70 -11.49
C VAL A 8 -17.74 21.55 -12.21
N THR A 9 -19.03 21.68 -12.53
CA THR A 9 -19.78 20.67 -13.30
C THR A 9 -19.28 20.52 -14.73
N VAL A 10 -18.85 21.59 -15.38
CA VAL A 10 -18.28 21.55 -16.73
C VAL A 10 -16.92 20.85 -16.74
N TRP A 11 -16.05 21.14 -15.77
CA TRP A 11 -14.75 20.46 -15.67
C TRP A 11 -14.88 18.97 -15.32
N GLN A 12 -15.80 18.62 -14.44
CA GLN A 12 -16.07 17.21 -14.08
C GLN A 12 -16.62 16.44 -15.28
N SER A 13 -17.55 17.04 -16.03
CA SER A 13 -18.09 16.44 -17.25
C SER A 13 -17.01 16.32 -18.33
N GLY A 14 -16.14 17.32 -18.48
CA GLY A 14 -15.03 17.30 -19.41
C GLY A 14 -14.02 16.19 -19.08
N LEU A 15 -13.63 16.04 -17.82
CA LEU A 15 -12.73 14.97 -17.37
C LEU A 15 -13.33 13.59 -17.61
N PHE A 16 -14.62 13.40 -17.29
CA PHE A 16 -15.32 12.14 -17.55
C PHE A 16 -15.36 11.80 -19.04
N LEU A 17 -15.64 12.76 -19.91
CA LEU A 17 -15.62 12.56 -21.35
C LEU A 17 -14.24 12.18 -21.89
N VAL A 18 -13.19 12.85 -21.41
CA VAL A 18 -11.80 12.52 -21.78
C VAL A 18 -11.42 11.11 -21.34
N MET A 19 -11.73 10.73 -20.11
CA MET A 19 -11.46 9.38 -19.61
C MET A 19 -12.21 8.31 -20.41
N ASN A 20 -13.49 8.55 -20.76
CA ASN A 20 -14.24 7.66 -21.63
C ASN A 20 -13.63 7.57 -23.03
N ALA A 21 -13.22 8.68 -23.62
CA ALA A 21 -12.56 8.71 -24.92
C ALA A 21 -11.27 7.89 -24.91
N ILE A 22 -10.45 7.98 -23.83
CA ILE A 22 -9.24 7.20 -23.66
C ILE A 22 -9.56 5.69 -23.57
N VAL A 23 -10.57 5.29 -22.80
CA VAL A 23 -10.99 3.89 -22.66
C VAL A 23 -11.47 3.33 -23.99
N ILE A 24 -12.29 4.10 -24.74
CA ILE A 24 -12.79 3.73 -26.07
C ILE A 24 -11.63 3.61 -27.05
N TRP A 25 -10.74 4.60 -27.10
CA TRP A 25 -9.57 4.60 -27.97
C TRP A 25 -8.64 3.41 -27.71
N PHE A 26 -8.36 3.14 -26.41
CA PHE A 26 -7.54 1.99 -26.01
C PHE A 26 -8.20 0.66 -26.39
N SER A 27 -9.51 0.54 -26.20
CA SER A 27 -10.28 -0.66 -26.57
C SER A 27 -10.29 -0.88 -28.10
N ILE A 28 -10.38 0.17 -28.90
CA ILE A 28 -10.29 0.14 -30.35
C ILE A 28 -8.88 -0.25 -30.78
N SER A 29 -7.85 0.45 -30.29
CA SER A 29 -6.46 0.22 -30.69
C SER A 29 -5.98 -1.19 -30.32
N ALA A 30 -6.36 -1.69 -29.14
CA ALA A 30 -6.02 -3.04 -28.70
C ALA A 30 -6.76 -4.16 -29.47
N THR A 31 -7.91 -3.86 -30.06
CA THR A 31 -8.72 -4.86 -30.79
C THR A 31 -8.46 -4.83 -32.30
N VAL A 32 -8.29 -3.63 -32.86
CA VAL A 32 -8.19 -3.40 -34.32
C VAL A 32 -6.75 -3.19 -34.80
N GLY A 33 -5.87 -2.69 -33.90
CA GLY A 33 -4.51 -2.25 -34.26
C GLY A 33 -3.60 -3.32 -34.91
N ASN A 34 -3.92 -4.62 -34.75
CA ASN A 34 -3.13 -5.73 -35.31
C ASN A 34 -3.93 -6.60 -36.28
N THR A 35 -5.14 -6.21 -36.71
CA THR A 35 -5.98 -7.00 -37.58
C THR A 35 -6.22 -6.28 -38.91
N PRO A 36 -6.00 -6.97 -40.09
CA PRO A 36 -6.34 -6.37 -41.36
C PRO A 36 -7.86 -6.11 -41.45
N ALA A 37 -8.24 -4.94 -41.93
CA ALA A 37 -9.60 -4.40 -41.97
C ALA A 37 -10.66 -5.31 -42.62
N THR A 38 -10.21 -6.35 -43.36
CA THR A 38 -11.05 -7.31 -44.07
C THR A 38 -11.59 -8.46 -43.22
N ARG A 39 -11.18 -8.60 -41.97
CA ARG A 39 -11.58 -9.71 -41.06
C ARG A 39 -12.19 -9.25 -39.75
N LEU A 40 -13.15 -8.33 -39.79
CA LEU A 40 -14.02 -8.06 -38.66
C LEU A 40 -14.96 -9.25 -38.46
N THR A 41 -14.49 -10.26 -37.77
CA THR A 41 -15.30 -11.40 -37.40
C THR A 41 -16.12 -11.08 -36.15
N ARG A 42 -17.26 -11.77 -35.98
CA ARG A 42 -18.11 -11.70 -34.78
C ARG A 42 -17.31 -11.83 -33.47
N TYR A 43 -16.28 -12.64 -33.48
CA TYR A 43 -15.31 -12.85 -32.40
C TYR A 43 -14.58 -11.55 -32.00
N LEU A 44 -14.12 -10.74 -32.95
CA LEU A 44 -13.44 -9.47 -32.69
C LEU A 44 -14.41 -8.44 -32.08
N ALA A 45 -15.67 -8.45 -32.52
CA ALA A 45 -16.69 -7.60 -31.92
C ALA A 45 -16.97 -7.98 -30.47
N GLU A 46 -17.07 -9.27 -30.16
CA GLU A 46 -17.26 -9.74 -28.78
C GLU A 46 -16.09 -9.35 -27.86
N ILE A 47 -14.85 -9.52 -28.33
CA ILE A 47 -13.65 -9.09 -27.59
C ILE A 47 -13.65 -7.56 -27.38
N PHE A 48 -14.04 -6.79 -28.39
CA PHE A 48 -14.14 -5.34 -28.27
C PHE A 48 -15.14 -4.93 -27.18
N TYR A 49 -16.35 -5.49 -27.18
CA TYR A 49 -17.36 -5.22 -26.17
C TYR A 49 -16.91 -5.63 -24.76
N LEU A 50 -16.26 -6.79 -24.61
CA LEU A 50 -15.71 -7.22 -23.33
C LEU A 50 -14.64 -6.26 -22.82
N ARG A 51 -13.72 -5.83 -23.67
CA ARG A 51 -12.68 -4.85 -23.31
C ARG A 51 -13.27 -3.49 -22.95
N LEU A 52 -14.30 -3.06 -23.68
CA LEU A 52 -15.01 -1.83 -23.37
C LEU A 52 -15.69 -1.89 -22.00
N LEU A 53 -16.40 -2.98 -21.72
CA LEU A 53 -17.04 -3.19 -20.40
C LEU A 53 -16.01 -3.25 -19.26
N TRP A 54 -14.91 -3.98 -19.46
CA TRP A 54 -13.83 -4.02 -18.50
C TRP A 54 -13.19 -2.66 -18.30
N GLY A 55 -12.96 -1.90 -19.36
CA GLY A 55 -12.42 -0.54 -19.29
C GLY A 55 -13.33 0.42 -18.54
N GLN A 56 -14.64 0.36 -18.78
CA GLN A 56 -15.62 1.15 -18.05
C GLN A 56 -15.70 0.76 -16.56
N GLY A 57 -15.69 -0.54 -16.27
CA GLY A 57 -15.65 -1.04 -14.90
C GLY A 57 -14.40 -0.59 -14.15
N LEU A 58 -13.25 -0.65 -14.81
CA LEU A 58 -11.97 -0.22 -14.24
C LEU A 58 -11.94 1.31 -14.02
N MET A 59 -12.47 2.09 -14.96
CA MET A 59 -12.61 3.53 -14.81
C MET A 59 -13.51 3.89 -13.61
N LEU A 60 -14.66 3.23 -13.49
CA LEU A 60 -15.56 3.42 -12.33
C LEU A 60 -14.85 3.07 -11.03
N PHE A 61 -14.13 1.95 -10.99
CA PHE A 61 -13.35 1.54 -9.82
C PHE A 61 -12.28 2.57 -9.45
N VAL A 62 -11.53 3.08 -10.42
CA VAL A 62 -10.52 4.13 -10.21
C VAL A 62 -11.17 5.40 -9.66
N LEU A 63 -12.31 5.82 -10.19
CA LEU A 63 -13.03 6.99 -9.69
C LEU A 63 -13.46 6.79 -8.23
N ILE A 64 -14.05 5.63 -7.88
CA ILE A 64 -14.47 5.32 -6.51
C ILE A 64 -13.26 5.35 -5.56
N VAL A 65 -12.13 4.78 -5.97
CA VAL A 65 -10.90 4.77 -5.16
C VAL A 65 -10.28 6.16 -5.08
N ALA A 66 -10.35 6.97 -6.13
CA ALA A 66 -9.76 8.31 -6.17
C ALA A 66 -10.55 9.35 -5.35
N ILE A 67 -11.88 9.19 -5.20
CA ILE A 67 -12.73 10.14 -4.46
C ILE A 67 -12.20 10.44 -3.04
N PRO A 68 -11.89 9.46 -2.18
CA PRO A 68 -11.36 9.74 -0.84
C PRO A 68 -10.08 10.58 -0.87
N PHE A 69 -9.16 10.28 -1.79
CA PHE A 69 -7.91 11.03 -1.93
C PHE A 69 -8.16 12.46 -2.43
N TYR A 70 -9.08 12.62 -3.39
CA TYR A 70 -9.51 13.94 -3.86
C TYR A 70 -10.08 14.77 -2.69
N VAL A 71 -10.98 14.18 -1.91
CA VAL A 71 -11.57 14.83 -0.73
C VAL A 71 -10.48 15.20 0.28
N MET A 72 -9.54 14.30 0.57
CA MET A 72 -8.41 14.59 1.47
C MET A 72 -7.58 15.79 0.99
N VAL A 73 -7.23 15.85 -0.29
CA VAL A 73 -6.46 16.96 -0.86
C VAL A 73 -7.26 18.26 -0.78
N MET A 74 -8.54 18.22 -1.18
CA MET A 74 -9.40 19.42 -1.16
C MET A 74 -9.63 19.95 0.25
N THR A 75 -9.84 19.08 1.23
CA THR A 75 -10.03 19.49 2.64
C THR A 75 -8.74 20.00 3.27
N SER A 76 -7.57 19.49 2.87
CA SER A 76 -6.28 19.92 3.44
C SER A 76 -5.91 21.37 3.09
N ILE A 77 -6.39 21.89 1.97
CA ILE A 77 -6.13 23.26 1.52
C ILE A 77 -7.26 24.25 1.85
N LYS A 78 -8.30 23.78 2.55
CA LYS A 78 -9.42 24.63 2.98
C LYS A 78 -9.27 25.09 4.42
N ASN A 79 -9.79 26.29 4.70
CA ASN A 79 -9.88 26.80 6.06
C ASN A 79 -10.93 26.00 6.84
N GLN A 80 -10.67 25.74 8.13
CA GLN A 80 -11.56 25.03 9.03
C GLN A 80 -12.97 25.64 9.07
N GLN A 81 -13.09 26.96 9.03
CA GLN A 81 -14.39 27.63 9.01
C GLN A 81 -15.20 27.33 7.75
N SER A 82 -14.58 27.31 6.59
CA SER A 82 -15.25 26.98 5.33
C SER A 82 -15.72 25.53 5.27
N LEU A 83 -14.96 24.59 5.87
CA LEU A 83 -15.34 23.20 5.99
C LEU A 83 -16.53 22.97 6.91
N LEU A 84 -16.64 23.76 8.01
CA LEU A 84 -17.75 23.66 8.96
C LEU A 84 -19.04 24.27 8.38
N LEU A 85 -18.93 25.33 7.59
CA LEU A 85 -20.09 26.01 6.98
C LEU A 85 -20.62 25.28 5.76
N ASN A 86 -19.71 24.75 4.90
CA ASN A 86 -20.06 24.08 3.66
C ASN A 86 -19.18 22.84 3.45
N PRO A 87 -19.46 21.71 4.13
CA PRO A 87 -18.62 20.52 4.10
C PRO A 87 -18.56 19.82 2.74
N LEU A 88 -19.54 20.06 1.85
CA LEU A 88 -19.62 19.47 0.52
C LEU A 88 -19.15 20.42 -0.60
N ASP A 89 -18.71 21.62 -0.26
CA ASP A 89 -18.12 22.52 -1.25
C ASP A 89 -16.65 22.14 -1.47
N PHE A 90 -16.33 21.56 -2.62
CA PHE A 90 -14.97 21.18 -3.05
C PHE A 90 -14.36 22.20 -4.03
N SER A 91 -14.93 23.41 -4.12
CA SER A 91 -14.36 24.47 -4.94
C SER A 91 -13.14 25.10 -4.25
N ILE A 92 -12.13 25.44 -5.02
CA ILE A 92 -11.00 26.26 -4.58
C ILE A 92 -11.28 27.67 -5.07
N ASP A 93 -11.30 28.64 -4.16
CA ASP A 93 -11.40 30.04 -4.53
C ASP A 93 -10.03 30.51 -5.03
N PRO A 94 -9.86 30.80 -6.33
CA PRO A 94 -8.58 31.23 -6.89
C PRO A 94 -8.13 32.62 -6.43
N THR A 95 -9.01 33.36 -5.72
CA THR A 95 -8.70 34.68 -5.18
C THR A 95 -8.03 34.64 -3.82
N VAL A 96 -8.05 33.45 -3.18
CA VAL A 96 -7.44 33.21 -1.87
C VAL A 96 -5.92 33.10 -2.05
N GLY A 97 -5.16 33.87 -1.26
CA GLY A 97 -3.70 33.84 -1.30
C GLY A 97 -3.12 32.47 -0.88
N ALA A 98 -1.91 32.18 -1.35
CA ALA A 98 -1.22 30.93 -1.02
C ALA A 98 -0.98 30.75 0.48
N ASP A 99 -0.80 31.84 1.21
CA ASP A 99 -0.67 31.87 2.68
C ASP A 99 -1.90 31.31 3.40
N VAL A 100 -3.09 31.58 2.87
CA VAL A 100 -4.35 31.05 3.42
C VAL A 100 -4.56 29.58 3.01
N LEU A 101 -4.24 29.21 1.77
CA LEU A 101 -4.36 27.83 1.29
C LEU A 101 -3.43 26.86 2.04
N PHE A 102 -2.22 27.28 2.35
CA PHE A 102 -1.22 26.46 3.06
C PHE A 102 -1.17 26.71 4.56
N ARG A 103 -2.10 27.51 5.10
CA ARG A 103 -2.14 27.85 6.53
C ARG A 103 -2.18 26.61 7.43
N SER A 104 -3.03 25.63 7.14
CA SER A 104 -3.12 24.37 7.90
C SER A 104 -1.81 23.60 7.93
N TYR A 105 -1.04 23.64 6.83
CA TYR A 105 0.29 23.01 6.79
C TYR A 105 1.32 23.78 7.62
N ILE A 106 1.26 25.12 7.62
CA ILE A 106 2.16 25.95 8.43
C ILE A 106 1.85 25.71 9.91
N GLU A 107 0.59 25.78 10.32
CA GLU A 107 0.15 25.52 11.70
C GLU A 107 0.57 24.13 12.18
N LEU A 108 0.52 23.10 11.30
CA LEU A 108 0.95 21.75 11.62
C LEU A 108 2.42 21.69 12.08
N PHE A 109 3.31 22.46 11.43
CA PHE A 109 4.74 22.48 11.78
C PHE A 109 5.09 23.48 12.88
N THR A 110 4.30 24.55 13.05
CA THR A 110 4.60 25.61 14.03
C THR A 110 3.91 25.42 15.38
N GLU A 111 2.68 24.86 15.39
CA GLU A 111 1.88 24.77 16.60
C GLU A 111 1.79 23.33 17.15
N TYR A 112 1.82 22.32 16.27
CA TYR A 112 1.58 20.92 16.66
C TYR A 112 2.83 20.06 16.74
N ASP A 113 4.04 20.64 16.62
CA ASP A 113 5.32 19.90 16.71
C ASP A 113 5.36 18.63 15.82
N PHE A 114 4.74 18.75 14.64
CA PHE A 114 4.53 17.63 13.71
C PHE A 114 5.85 16.97 13.29
N LEU A 115 6.94 17.73 13.24
CA LEU A 115 8.25 17.20 12.90
C LEU A 115 8.70 16.11 13.89
N THR A 116 8.51 16.33 15.18
CA THR A 116 8.81 15.33 16.22
C THR A 116 7.97 14.07 16.03
N LEU A 117 6.68 14.22 15.74
CA LEU A 117 5.79 13.08 15.48
C LEU A 117 6.22 12.29 14.24
N LEU A 118 6.63 12.99 13.19
CA LEU A 118 7.11 12.38 11.95
C LEU A 118 8.43 11.63 12.16
N VAL A 119 9.37 12.22 12.88
CA VAL A 119 10.65 11.57 13.23
C VAL A 119 10.41 10.34 14.09
N ASN A 120 9.56 10.42 15.12
CA ASN A 120 9.21 9.29 15.96
C ASN A 120 8.60 8.14 15.15
N SER A 121 7.67 8.46 14.24
CA SER A 121 7.07 7.47 13.34
C SER A 121 8.09 6.85 12.39
N ALA A 122 9.00 7.65 11.85
CA ALA A 122 10.08 7.17 10.98
C ALA A 122 11.03 6.23 11.74
N VAL A 123 11.46 6.61 12.94
CA VAL A 123 12.34 5.79 13.79
C VAL A 123 11.68 4.44 14.10
N VAL A 124 10.44 4.46 14.59
CA VAL A 124 9.71 3.22 14.92
C VAL A 124 9.54 2.34 13.68
N SER A 125 9.19 2.94 12.53
CA SER A 125 9.03 2.20 11.28
C SER A 125 10.32 1.55 10.80
N VAL A 126 11.42 2.31 10.77
CA VAL A 126 12.73 1.80 10.34
C VAL A 126 13.21 0.68 11.27
N VAL A 127 13.14 0.88 12.58
CA VAL A 127 13.55 -0.13 13.56
C VAL A 127 12.70 -1.40 13.43
N THR A 128 11.38 -1.25 13.29
CA THR A 128 10.46 -2.38 13.09
C THR A 128 10.82 -3.17 11.83
N VAL A 129 11.04 -2.49 10.71
CA VAL A 129 11.41 -3.14 9.44
C VAL A 129 12.74 -3.87 9.58
N LEU A 130 13.77 -3.24 10.16
CA LEU A 130 15.07 -3.88 10.36
C LEU A 130 14.98 -5.14 11.22
N ILE A 131 14.27 -5.07 12.34
CA ILE A 131 14.06 -6.23 13.22
C ILE A 131 13.27 -7.32 12.47
N THR A 132 12.19 -6.93 11.78
CA THR A 132 11.37 -7.86 11.01
C THR A 132 12.20 -8.60 9.96
N LEU A 133 12.98 -7.89 9.15
CA LEU A 133 13.81 -8.51 8.12
C LEU A 133 14.94 -9.36 8.72
N LEU A 134 15.58 -8.90 9.79
CA LEU A 134 16.65 -9.62 10.47
C LEU A 134 16.22 -11.03 10.93
N PHE A 135 14.98 -11.18 11.40
CA PHE A 135 14.44 -12.46 11.82
C PHE A 135 13.72 -13.24 10.73
N SER A 136 13.00 -12.53 9.86
CA SER A 136 12.16 -13.17 8.84
C SER A 136 12.98 -13.74 7.68
N ILE A 137 14.05 -13.08 7.24
CA ILE A 137 14.86 -13.56 6.13
C ILE A 137 15.51 -14.91 6.45
N PRO A 138 16.34 -15.05 7.51
CA PRO A 138 16.96 -16.33 7.82
C PRO A 138 15.91 -17.37 8.24
N GLY A 139 14.86 -16.97 8.96
CA GLY A 139 13.76 -17.86 9.34
C GLY A 139 13.02 -18.43 8.14
N ALA A 140 12.66 -17.59 7.18
CA ALA A 140 11.97 -18.00 5.96
C ALA A 140 12.84 -18.90 5.07
N TYR A 141 14.12 -18.57 4.93
CA TYR A 141 15.08 -19.42 4.23
C TYR A 141 15.22 -20.79 4.90
N ALA A 142 15.38 -20.83 6.23
CA ALA A 142 15.46 -22.07 6.98
C ALA A 142 14.22 -22.94 6.77
N VAL A 143 13.02 -22.35 6.88
CA VAL A 143 11.75 -23.07 6.67
C VAL A 143 11.56 -23.47 5.21
N ALA A 144 12.07 -22.73 4.23
CA ALA A 144 11.93 -23.04 2.81
C ALA A 144 12.93 -24.10 2.33
N LYS A 145 14.20 -23.99 2.73
CA LYS A 145 15.32 -24.72 2.12
C LYS A 145 15.93 -25.78 3.04
N LEU A 146 15.96 -25.57 4.37
CA LEU A 146 16.61 -26.51 5.27
C LEU A 146 15.68 -27.66 5.67
N ARG A 147 16.27 -28.83 5.96
CA ARG A 147 15.55 -30.01 6.45
C ARG A 147 15.82 -30.15 7.94
N PHE A 148 14.83 -29.93 8.78
CA PHE A 148 14.91 -30.11 10.22
C PHE A 148 13.57 -30.63 10.78
N PRO A 149 13.59 -31.35 11.93
CA PRO A 149 12.36 -31.80 12.53
C PRO A 149 11.48 -30.62 12.98
N GLY A 150 10.17 -30.72 12.78
CA GLY A 150 9.23 -29.65 13.13
C GLY A 150 9.04 -28.55 12.09
N ARG A 151 9.75 -28.57 10.95
CA ARG A 151 9.62 -27.59 9.86
C ARG A 151 8.17 -27.38 9.41
N GLN A 152 7.41 -28.46 9.25
CA GLN A 152 6.01 -28.37 8.78
C GLN A 152 5.11 -27.72 9.83
N TRP A 153 5.32 -28.04 11.10
CA TRP A 153 4.60 -27.42 12.21
C TRP A 153 4.90 -25.93 12.30
N LEU A 154 6.16 -25.53 12.22
CA LEU A 154 6.58 -24.14 12.24
C LEU A 154 5.95 -23.37 11.08
N SER A 155 5.95 -23.95 9.88
CA SER A 155 5.35 -23.37 8.70
C SER A 155 3.83 -23.16 8.80
N GLY A 156 3.13 -24.11 9.44
CA GLY A 156 1.67 -24.03 9.64
C GLY A 156 1.29 -23.06 10.77
N SER A 157 2.05 -23.06 11.87
CA SER A 157 1.75 -22.23 13.05
C SER A 157 1.84 -20.73 12.78
N VAL A 158 2.65 -20.31 11.80
CA VAL A 158 2.72 -18.88 11.40
C VAL A 158 1.35 -18.36 10.97
N LEU A 159 0.57 -19.16 10.27
CA LEU A 159 -0.79 -18.74 9.83
C LEU A 159 -1.78 -18.74 10.99
N LEU A 160 -1.59 -19.60 12.02
CA LEU A 160 -2.48 -19.66 13.17
C LEU A 160 -2.46 -18.38 14.00
N ILE A 161 -1.35 -17.64 13.99
CA ILE A 161 -1.24 -16.35 14.70
C ILE A 161 -2.28 -15.34 14.16
N TYR A 162 -2.60 -15.39 12.86
CA TYR A 162 -3.60 -14.51 12.26
C TYR A 162 -5.04 -14.87 12.58
N LEU A 163 -5.29 -16.09 13.05
CA LEU A 163 -6.63 -16.48 13.49
C LEU A 163 -7.00 -15.88 14.84
N ILE A 164 -6.01 -15.40 15.60
CA ILE A 164 -6.24 -14.73 16.88
C ILE A 164 -6.58 -13.25 16.58
N PRO A 165 -7.81 -12.79 16.88
CA PRO A 165 -8.14 -11.38 16.72
C PRO A 165 -7.20 -10.50 17.55
N ALA A 166 -6.50 -9.57 16.91
CA ALA A 166 -5.51 -8.72 17.57
C ALA A 166 -6.07 -7.98 18.80
N ILE A 167 -7.36 -7.66 18.78
CA ILE A 167 -8.03 -6.97 19.90
C ILE A 167 -7.99 -7.76 21.21
N ILE A 168 -7.98 -9.10 21.14
CA ILE A 168 -7.92 -9.95 22.34
C ILE A 168 -6.56 -9.84 23.02
N LEU A 169 -5.51 -9.58 22.25
CA LEU A 169 -4.14 -9.47 22.76
C LEU A 169 -3.85 -8.08 23.35
N VAL A 170 -4.66 -7.07 23.07
CA VAL A 170 -4.44 -5.68 23.53
C VAL A 170 -4.38 -5.59 25.05
N ILE A 171 -5.34 -6.19 25.75
CA ILE A 171 -5.43 -6.12 27.21
C ILE A 171 -4.23 -6.80 27.89
N PRO A 172 -3.88 -8.07 27.60
CA PRO A 172 -2.74 -8.71 28.23
C PRO A 172 -1.40 -8.05 27.84
N LEU A 173 -1.24 -7.60 26.59
CA LEU A 173 -0.05 -6.84 26.19
C LEU A 173 0.07 -5.53 26.96
N TYR A 174 -1.01 -4.77 27.09
CA TYR A 174 -1.01 -3.54 27.87
C TYR A 174 -0.59 -3.79 29.32
N ALA A 175 -1.10 -4.85 29.96
CA ALA A 175 -0.74 -5.21 31.33
C ALA A 175 0.76 -5.51 31.46
N VAL A 176 1.31 -6.33 30.56
CA VAL A 176 2.75 -6.68 30.53
C VAL A 176 3.61 -5.43 30.31
N PHE A 177 3.26 -4.61 29.32
CA PHE A 177 4.01 -3.37 29.02
C PHE A 177 3.94 -2.34 30.15
N SER A 178 2.80 -2.31 30.87
CA SER A 178 2.65 -1.48 32.05
C SER A 178 3.61 -1.90 33.18
N GLN A 179 3.71 -3.21 33.42
CA GLN A 179 4.61 -3.79 34.44
C GLN A 179 6.09 -3.58 34.09
N LEU A 180 6.43 -3.65 32.80
CA LEU A 180 7.79 -3.42 32.30
C LEU A 180 8.17 -1.93 32.21
N GLY A 181 7.26 -0.99 32.52
CA GLY A 181 7.51 0.46 32.40
C GLY A 181 7.59 0.94 30.95
N LEU A 182 7.11 0.15 29.98
CA LEU A 182 7.15 0.44 28.54
C LEU A 182 5.89 1.15 28.03
N ARG A 183 5.02 1.59 28.94
CA ARG A 183 3.85 2.41 28.57
C ARG A 183 4.30 3.71 27.93
N ASN A 184 3.61 4.09 26.85
CA ASN A 184 3.85 5.36 26.15
C ASN A 184 5.33 5.56 25.78
N SER A 185 6.00 4.49 25.35
CA SER A 185 7.41 4.54 24.93
C SER A 185 7.58 4.06 23.48
N LEU A 186 8.48 4.71 22.73
CA LEU A 186 8.84 4.29 21.38
C LEU A 186 9.46 2.89 21.38
N LEU A 187 10.21 2.55 22.44
CA LEU A 187 10.81 1.22 22.59
C LEU A 187 9.72 0.13 22.71
N GLY A 188 8.63 0.43 23.43
CA GLY A 188 7.47 -0.47 23.47
C GLY A 188 6.89 -0.75 22.09
N LEU A 189 6.72 0.26 21.26
CA LEU A 189 6.26 0.11 19.88
C LEU A 189 7.23 -0.72 19.03
N CYS A 190 8.54 -0.45 19.16
CA CYS A 190 9.58 -1.19 18.45
C CYS A 190 9.64 -2.69 18.83
N ILE A 191 9.09 -3.10 19.98
CA ILE A 191 8.98 -4.50 20.39
C ILE A 191 7.66 -5.13 19.89
N VAL A 192 6.54 -4.39 19.99
CA VAL A 192 5.20 -4.93 19.64
C VAL A 192 5.03 -5.08 18.15
N TYR A 193 5.45 -4.11 17.34
CA TYR A 193 5.22 -4.15 15.90
C TYR A 193 5.92 -5.33 15.20
N PRO A 194 7.19 -5.66 15.50
CA PRO A 194 7.80 -6.88 14.96
C PRO A 194 7.02 -8.15 15.28
N ALA A 195 6.43 -8.26 16.47
CA ALA A 195 5.63 -9.43 16.83
C ALA A 195 4.45 -9.68 15.87
N THR A 196 3.89 -8.64 15.30
CA THR A 196 2.80 -8.73 14.32
C THR A 196 3.29 -8.81 12.88
N THR A 197 4.44 -8.22 12.54
CA THR A 197 4.95 -8.15 11.17
C THR A 197 5.83 -9.34 10.78
N ILE A 198 6.60 -9.92 11.72
CA ILE A 198 7.46 -11.09 11.46
C ILE A 198 6.69 -12.26 10.85
N PRO A 199 5.51 -12.69 11.35
CA PRO A 199 4.79 -13.81 10.78
C PRO A 199 4.41 -13.59 9.31
N VAL A 200 3.93 -12.39 8.93
CA VAL A 200 3.60 -12.05 7.54
C VAL A 200 4.83 -12.11 6.66
N ALA A 201 5.89 -11.42 7.09
CA ALA A 201 7.14 -11.35 6.35
C ALA A 201 7.74 -12.76 6.14
N LEU A 202 7.73 -13.59 7.18
CA LEU A 202 8.21 -14.97 7.12
C LEU A 202 7.38 -15.81 6.12
N TYR A 203 6.05 -15.67 6.15
CA TYR A 203 5.17 -16.37 5.22
C TYR A 203 5.43 -15.99 3.77
N MET A 204 5.51 -14.68 3.49
CA MET A 204 5.76 -14.17 2.14
C MET A 204 7.14 -14.57 1.62
N LEU A 205 8.18 -14.35 2.43
CA LEU A 205 9.56 -14.68 2.07
C LEU A 205 9.77 -16.20 1.92
N ARG A 206 9.08 -17.04 2.72
CA ARG A 206 9.10 -18.48 2.53
C ARG A 206 8.62 -18.89 1.13
N GLY A 207 7.53 -18.27 0.65
CA GLY A 207 7.02 -18.51 -0.72
C GLY A 207 8.07 -18.16 -1.77
N TYR A 208 8.73 -17.03 -1.61
CA TYR A 208 9.82 -16.60 -2.48
C TYR A 208 10.99 -17.60 -2.48
N PHE A 209 11.55 -17.94 -1.31
CA PHE A 209 12.67 -18.87 -1.22
C PHE A 209 12.32 -20.29 -1.70
N ALA A 210 11.08 -20.75 -1.52
CA ALA A 210 10.63 -22.05 -2.01
C ALA A 210 10.58 -22.09 -3.55
N GLY A 211 10.37 -20.94 -4.22
CA GLY A 211 10.38 -20.83 -5.68
C GLY A 211 11.78 -20.77 -6.29
N LEU A 212 12.83 -20.54 -5.51
CA LEU A 212 14.20 -20.53 -6.03
C LEU A 212 14.69 -21.97 -6.32
N PRO A 213 15.36 -22.22 -7.45
CA PRO A 213 15.98 -23.51 -7.74
C PRO A 213 16.97 -23.93 -6.66
N SER A 214 16.99 -25.23 -6.32
CA SER A 214 17.93 -25.77 -5.30
C SER A 214 19.38 -25.76 -5.77
N GLU A 215 19.56 -25.79 -7.10
CA GLU A 215 20.88 -25.75 -7.75
C GLU A 215 21.68 -24.48 -7.39
N LEU A 216 20.98 -23.37 -7.10
CA LEU A 216 21.64 -22.13 -6.64
C LEU A 216 22.27 -22.29 -5.27
N ASP A 217 21.56 -22.98 -4.36
CA ASP A 217 22.08 -23.28 -3.02
C ASP A 217 23.28 -24.24 -3.10
N ASP A 218 23.18 -25.28 -3.97
CA ASP A 218 24.22 -26.28 -4.16
C ASP A 218 25.46 -25.65 -4.81
N ALA A 219 25.31 -24.81 -5.83
CA ALA A 219 26.41 -24.09 -6.45
C ALA A 219 27.12 -23.19 -5.41
N GLY A 220 26.37 -22.43 -4.62
CA GLY A 220 26.96 -21.59 -3.56
C GLY A 220 27.74 -22.39 -2.53
N LEU A 221 27.26 -23.59 -2.15
CA LEU A 221 28.00 -24.50 -1.24
C LEU A 221 29.28 -25.06 -1.88
N MET A 222 29.24 -25.40 -3.15
CA MET A 222 30.44 -25.84 -3.90
C MET A 222 31.48 -24.75 -4.00
N ASP A 223 31.07 -23.49 -4.11
CA ASP A 223 31.94 -22.31 -4.06
C ASP A 223 32.45 -21.98 -2.63
N GLY A 224 32.11 -22.77 -1.64
CA GLY A 224 32.55 -22.61 -0.26
C GLY A 224 31.80 -21.53 0.52
N LEU A 225 30.67 -21.06 0.03
CA LEU A 225 29.85 -20.06 0.73
C LEU A 225 29.12 -20.69 1.93
N THR A 226 29.06 -19.94 3.01
CA THR A 226 28.19 -20.27 4.14
C THR A 226 26.71 -20.03 3.80
N ARG A 227 25.78 -20.67 4.51
CA ARG A 227 24.33 -20.47 4.30
C ARG A 227 23.91 -19.01 4.38
N LEU A 228 24.50 -18.23 5.28
CA LEU A 228 24.23 -16.81 5.41
C LEU A 228 24.74 -16.04 4.16
N GLN A 229 25.90 -16.40 3.63
CA GLN A 229 26.43 -15.81 2.40
C GLN A 229 25.58 -16.18 1.17
N ILE A 230 25.03 -17.39 1.13
CA ILE A 230 24.08 -17.80 0.08
C ILE A 230 22.84 -16.91 0.13
N ILE A 231 22.26 -16.70 1.31
CA ILE A 231 21.11 -15.79 1.47
C ILE A 231 21.44 -14.40 0.95
N THR A 232 22.55 -13.80 1.39
CA THR A 232 22.86 -12.39 1.14
C THR A 232 23.48 -12.11 -0.23
N ARG A 233 24.06 -13.12 -0.91
CA ARG A 233 24.78 -12.92 -2.18
C ARG A 233 24.10 -13.56 -3.39
N ILE A 234 23.29 -14.60 -3.14
CA ILE A 234 22.69 -15.40 -4.22
C ILE A 234 21.17 -15.29 -4.20
N ALA A 235 20.56 -15.37 -3.01
CA ALA A 235 19.11 -15.48 -2.88
C ALA A 235 18.40 -14.13 -2.66
N MET A 236 19.12 -13.06 -2.38
CA MET A 236 18.64 -11.68 -2.28
C MET A 236 19.31 -10.80 -3.33
#